data_ea8c637c2cb97363db5f6d0ce2b9810d
#
_entry.id   ea8c637c2cb97363db5f6d0ce2b9810d
#
_cell.length_a   1.000
_cell.length_b   1.000
_cell.length_c   1.000
_cell.angle_alpha   90.00
_cell.angle_beta   90.00
_cell.angle_gamma   90.00
#
_symmetry.space_group_name_H-M   'P 1'
#
loop_
_entity.id
_entity.type
_entity.pdbx_description
1 polymer ?
#
loop_
_entity_poly.entity_id
_entity_poly.type
_entity_poly.pdbx_seq_one_letter_code
_entity_poly.pdbx_strand_id
1 'polypeptide(L)'
;MKYAQPADDGAMWAPILEKAWAKVKGNYAQVDGGFVVNGLRLLTGAPTFTYTLSSFGLTAAETFSLLQAADSVDYPMGAGTSAGSDSTFNDCGIAYGHAYSILGTFEMDTYDMVMLRNPWGVTY
;
A
#
# COMPACT_ATOMS: atom_id res chain seq x y z
N MET A 1 -21.26 2.65 0.99
CA MET A 1 -19.81 2.53 1.18
C MET A 1 -19.53 1.10 1.54
N LYS A 2 -18.49 0.49 1.02
CA LYS A 2 -18.27 -0.96 1.15
C LYS A 2 -17.14 -1.28 2.14
N TYR A 3 -16.10 -0.47 2.15
CA TYR A 3 -14.88 -0.74 2.92
C TYR A 3 -14.55 0.38 3.91
N ALA A 4 -14.45 1.63 3.44
CA ALA A 4 -14.08 2.75 4.29
C ALA A 4 -15.19 3.10 5.29
N GLN A 5 -14.80 3.32 6.54
CA GLN A 5 -15.69 3.76 7.61
C GLN A 5 -15.43 5.24 7.95
N PRO A 6 -16.43 5.96 8.50
CA PRO A 6 -16.17 7.25 9.10
C PRO A 6 -15.10 7.12 10.20
N ALA A 7 -14.29 8.15 10.39
CA ALA A 7 -13.38 8.20 11.53
C ALA A 7 -14.17 8.38 12.85
N ASP A 8 -13.52 8.11 13.98
CA ASP A 8 -14.16 8.19 15.31
C ASP A 8 -14.68 9.60 15.64
N ASP A 9 -14.08 10.63 15.05
CA ASP A 9 -14.53 12.03 15.14
C ASP A 9 -15.68 12.39 14.19
N GLY A 10 -16.19 11.42 13.42
CA GLY A 10 -17.23 11.58 12.43
C GLY A 10 -16.74 12.08 11.06
N ALA A 11 -15.43 12.20 10.83
CA ALA A 11 -14.89 12.62 9.54
C ALA A 11 -15.22 11.63 8.42
N MET A 12 -15.75 12.14 7.31
CA MET A 12 -16.31 11.36 6.20
C MET A 12 -15.39 11.32 4.97
N TRP A 13 -14.19 11.85 5.04
CA TRP A 13 -13.32 11.98 3.86
C TRP A 13 -12.97 10.64 3.20
N ALA A 14 -12.67 9.60 3.98
CA ALA A 14 -12.33 8.28 3.45
C ALA A 14 -13.53 7.60 2.76
N PRO A 15 -14.75 7.53 3.35
CA PRO A 15 -15.95 7.08 2.66
C PRO A 15 -16.28 7.87 1.38
N ILE A 16 -16.08 9.19 1.38
CA ILE A 16 -16.34 10.02 0.18
C ILE A 16 -15.31 9.69 -0.90
N LEU A 17 -14.05 9.51 -0.55
CA LEU A 17 -13.00 9.13 -1.48
C LEU A 17 -13.24 7.74 -2.09
N GLU A 18 -13.65 6.76 -1.28
CA GLU A 18 -14.06 5.45 -1.77
C GLU A 18 -15.20 5.55 -2.78
N LYS A 19 -16.21 6.38 -2.49
CA LYS A 19 -17.33 6.59 -3.40
C LYS A 19 -16.89 7.26 -4.71
N ALA A 20 -16.00 8.23 -4.65
CA ALA A 20 -15.43 8.87 -5.82
C ALA A 20 -14.63 7.87 -6.66
N TRP A 21 -13.83 7.02 -6.03
CA TRP A 21 -13.09 5.95 -6.68
C TRP A 21 -14.02 4.95 -7.38
N ALA A 22 -15.07 4.48 -6.69
CA ALA A 22 -16.08 3.60 -7.26
C ALA A 22 -16.78 4.23 -8.48
N LYS A 23 -17.03 5.54 -8.45
CA LYS A 23 -17.60 6.29 -9.58
C LYS A 23 -16.63 6.33 -10.77
N VAL A 24 -15.33 6.56 -10.53
CA VAL A 24 -14.30 6.53 -11.60
C VAL A 24 -14.20 5.14 -12.22
N LYS A 25 -14.31 4.08 -11.43
CA LYS A 25 -14.24 2.68 -11.89
C LYS A 25 -15.57 2.14 -12.43
N GLY A 26 -16.66 2.88 -12.29
CA GLY A 26 -18.00 2.53 -12.74
C GLY A 26 -18.94 2.06 -11.63
N ASN A 27 -18.48 1.23 -10.69
CA ASN A 27 -19.27 0.76 -9.56
C ASN A 27 -18.37 0.18 -8.46
N TYR A 28 -18.98 -0.18 -7.31
CA TYR A 28 -18.28 -0.74 -6.16
C TYR A 28 -17.70 -2.15 -6.39
N ALA A 29 -18.25 -2.94 -7.32
CA ALA A 29 -17.68 -4.25 -7.63
C ALA A 29 -16.32 -4.15 -8.34
N GLN A 30 -16.07 -3.04 -9.04
CA GLN A 30 -14.81 -2.78 -9.74
C GLN A 30 -13.70 -2.23 -8.83
N VAL A 31 -13.98 -2.01 -7.56
CA VAL A 31 -13.01 -1.52 -6.56
C VAL A 31 -12.77 -2.53 -5.43
N ASP A 32 -13.21 -3.76 -5.63
CA ASP A 32 -13.02 -4.86 -4.69
C ASP A 32 -11.55 -5.28 -4.52
N GLY A 33 -10.73 -4.97 -5.50
CA GLY A 33 -9.29 -5.17 -5.49
C GLY A 33 -8.61 -4.27 -6.52
N GLY A 34 -7.27 -4.30 -6.52
CA GLY A 34 -6.50 -3.52 -7.48
C GLY A 34 -5.04 -3.36 -7.07
N PHE A 35 -4.31 -2.62 -7.88
CA PHE A 35 -2.91 -2.32 -7.63
C PHE A 35 -2.76 -0.95 -6.98
N VAL A 36 -1.87 -0.85 -5.99
CA VAL A 36 -1.54 0.39 -5.28
C VAL A 36 -1.21 1.53 -6.24
N VAL A 37 -0.48 1.24 -7.31
CA VAL A 37 -0.10 2.19 -8.36
C VAL A 37 -1.29 2.94 -8.97
N ASN A 38 -2.43 2.29 -9.12
CA ASN A 38 -3.64 2.93 -9.66
C ASN A 38 -4.25 3.92 -8.67
N GLY A 39 -4.22 3.60 -7.38
CA GLY A 39 -4.64 4.50 -6.31
C GLY A 39 -3.75 5.72 -6.22
N LEU A 40 -2.44 5.52 -6.19
CA LEU A 40 -1.47 6.62 -6.14
C LEU A 40 -1.63 7.56 -7.34
N ARG A 41 -1.75 7.02 -8.55
CA ARG A 41 -1.95 7.82 -9.77
C ARG A 41 -3.25 8.63 -9.73
N LEU A 42 -4.35 8.04 -9.24
CA LEU A 42 -5.61 8.75 -9.12
C LEU A 42 -5.53 9.90 -8.12
N LEU A 43 -4.91 9.65 -6.96
CA LEU A 43 -4.90 10.60 -5.86
C LEU A 43 -3.93 11.76 -6.08
N THR A 44 -2.82 11.49 -6.74
CA THR A 44 -1.74 12.49 -6.91
C THR A 44 -1.69 13.11 -8.30
N GLY A 45 -2.20 12.40 -9.33
CA GLY A 45 -2.00 12.79 -10.74
C GLY A 45 -0.54 12.68 -11.20
N ALA A 46 0.37 12.27 -10.33
CA ALA A 46 1.80 12.20 -10.62
C ALA A 46 2.16 10.91 -11.37
N PRO A 47 3.30 10.88 -12.09
CA PRO A 47 3.88 9.65 -12.61
C PRO A 47 4.11 8.64 -11.46
N THR A 48 3.82 7.38 -11.73
CA THR A 48 3.96 6.30 -10.74
C THR A 48 4.87 5.22 -11.29
N PHE A 49 5.67 4.63 -10.42
CA PHE A 49 6.62 3.56 -10.74
C PHE A 49 6.23 2.32 -9.95
N THR A 50 6.41 1.15 -10.57
CA THR A 50 6.17 -0.15 -9.93
C THR A 50 7.39 -1.04 -10.16
N TYR A 51 7.90 -1.59 -9.09
CA TYR A 51 9.02 -2.53 -9.12
C TYR A 51 8.53 -3.92 -8.67
N THR A 52 8.55 -4.88 -9.58
CA THR A 52 8.31 -6.28 -9.23
C THR A 52 9.65 -6.90 -8.87
N LEU A 53 9.90 -7.10 -7.58
CA LEU A 53 11.21 -7.48 -7.06
C LEU A 53 11.78 -8.74 -7.74
N SER A 54 10.93 -9.75 -8.00
CA SER A 54 11.34 -10.97 -8.71
C SER A 54 11.77 -10.75 -10.16
N SER A 55 11.24 -9.72 -10.83
CA SER A 55 11.53 -9.44 -12.24
C SER A 55 12.67 -8.47 -12.43
N PHE A 56 12.88 -7.56 -11.49
CA PHE A 56 13.96 -6.57 -11.55
C PHE A 56 15.29 -7.10 -11.02
N GLY A 57 15.31 -8.24 -10.31
CA GLY A 57 16.52 -8.83 -9.77
C GLY A 57 17.22 -7.98 -8.71
N LEU A 58 16.49 -7.07 -8.07
CA LEU A 58 17.03 -6.20 -7.03
C LEU A 58 17.35 -7.01 -5.78
N THR A 59 18.49 -6.75 -5.19
CA THR A 59 18.85 -7.23 -3.86
C THR A 59 18.04 -6.51 -2.78
N ALA A 60 18.03 -7.02 -1.56
CA ALA A 60 17.38 -6.36 -0.42
C ALA A 60 17.96 -4.96 -0.18
N ALA A 61 19.29 -4.81 -0.24
CA ALA A 61 19.95 -3.54 -0.07
C ALA A 61 19.60 -2.51 -1.15
N GLU A 62 19.54 -2.93 -2.42
CA GLU A 62 19.14 -2.05 -3.52
C GLU A 62 17.67 -1.65 -3.39
N THR A 63 16.79 -2.58 -2.97
CA THR A 63 15.39 -2.29 -2.70
C THR A 63 15.26 -1.28 -1.56
N PHE A 64 15.98 -1.47 -0.47
CA PHE A 64 15.98 -0.53 0.66
C PHE A 64 16.47 0.86 0.23
N SER A 65 17.57 0.94 -0.52
CA SER A 65 18.09 2.22 -1.03
C SER A 65 17.07 2.97 -1.91
N LEU A 66 16.32 2.26 -2.75
CA LEU A 66 15.24 2.86 -3.55
C LEU A 66 14.11 3.41 -2.67
N LEU A 67 13.69 2.66 -1.64
CA LEU A 67 12.66 3.11 -0.70
C LEU A 67 13.14 4.30 0.12
N GLN A 68 14.38 4.26 0.62
CA GLN A 68 14.98 5.35 1.39
C GLN A 68 15.10 6.64 0.57
N ALA A 69 15.48 6.53 -0.72
CA ALA A 69 15.53 7.68 -1.61
C ALA A 69 14.14 8.31 -1.83
N ALA A 70 13.10 7.49 -1.98
CA ALA A 70 11.73 7.97 -2.13
C ALA A 70 11.18 8.57 -0.83
N ASP A 71 11.49 7.94 0.32
CA ASP A 71 11.12 8.41 1.65
C ASP A 71 11.73 9.76 1.98
N SER A 72 12.99 9.97 1.62
CA SER A 72 13.73 11.23 1.86
C SER A 72 13.12 12.47 1.20
N VAL A 73 12.23 12.28 0.24
CA VAL A 73 11.52 13.34 -0.49
C VAL A 73 9.99 13.22 -0.33
N ASP A 74 9.53 12.51 0.70
CA ASP A 74 8.13 12.33 1.08
C ASP A 74 7.25 11.77 -0.05
N TYR A 75 7.76 10.87 -0.88
CA TYR A 75 6.95 10.24 -1.91
C TYR A 75 6.01 9.19 -1.29
N PRO A 76 4.70 9.23 -1.61
CA PRO A 76 3.77 8.19 -1.18
C PRO A 76 4.18 6.84 -1.74
N MET A 77 4.31 5.85 -0.87
CA MET A 77 4.73 4.51 -1.24
C MET A 77 3.74 3.44 -0.77
N GLY A 78 3.73 2.32 -1.47
CA GLY A 78 2.98 1.15 -1.05
C GLY A 78 3.61 -0.13 -1.59
N ALA A 79 3.27 -1.22 -0.96
CA ALA A 79 3.73 -2.55 -1.32
C ALA A 79 2.55 -3.48 -1.59
N GLY A 80 2.73 -4.41 -2.51
CA GLY A 80 1.81 -5.53 -2.73
C GLY A 80 2.53 -6.85 -2.53
N THR A 81 1.84 -7.82 -1.99
CA THR A 81 2.36 -9.17 -1.78
C THR A 81 2.01 -10.11 -2.93
N SER A 82 2.69 -11.25 -3.00
CA SER A 82 2.44 -12.29 -4.01
C SER A 82 0.99 -12.76 -4.00
N ALA A 83 0.54 -13.28 -5.13
CA ALA A 83 -0.82 -13.82 -5.27
C ALA A 83 -1.13 -14.88 -4.19
N GLY A 84 -2.35 -14.85 -3.69
CA GLY A 84 -2.85 -15.73 -2.65
C GLY A 84 -4.08 -15.17 -1.99
N SER A 85 -4.55 -15.83 -0.93
CA SER A 85 -5.64 -15.33 -0.10
C SER A 85 -5.07 -14.43 1.00
N ASP A 86 -5.70 -13.28 1.23
CA ASP A 86 -5.36 -12.36 2.31
C ASP A 86 -5.66 -12.92 3.72
N SER A 87 -6.35 -14.06 3.79
CA SER A 87 -6.53 -14.83 5.02
C SER A 87 -5.36 -15.79 5.33
N THR A 88 -4.36 -15.87 4.45
CA THR A 88 -3.15 -16.67 4.65
C THR A 88 -1.93 -15.77 4.78
N PHE A 89 -0.99 -16.19 5.63
CA PHE A 89 0.18 -15.38 6.01
C PHE A 89 1.46 -16.17 5.73
N ASN A 90 2.53 -15.45 5.43
CA ASN A 90 3.87 -16.01 5.41
C ASN A 90 4.43 -16.15 6.85
N ASP A 91 5.64 -16.70 6.99
CA ASP A 91 6.31 -16.92 8.28
C ASP A 91 6.58 -15.62 9.07
N CYS A 92 6.53 -14.46 8.39
CA CYS A 92 6.69 -13.14 9.01
C CYS A 92 5.36 -12.46 9.35
N GLY A 93 4.22 -13.16 9.20
CA GLY A 93 2.90 -12.59 9.47
C GLY A 93 2.39 -11.62 8.40
N ILE A 94 2.99 -11.62 7.19
CA ILE A 94 2.56 -10.79 6.07
C ILE A 94 1.52 -11.55 5.25
N ALA A 95 0.33 -10.96 5.05
CA ALA A 95 -0.75 -11.56 4.28
C ALA A 95 -0.40 -11.66 2.78
N TYR A 96 -0.84 -12.73 2.12
CA TYR A 96 -0.75 -12.88 0.67
C TYR A 96 -1.87 -12.11 -0.03
N GLY A 97 -1.68 -11.81 -1.34
CA GLY A 97 -2.68 -11.12 -2.16
C GLY A 97 -3.15 -9.78 -1.57
N HIS A 98 -2.29 -9.11 -0.80
CA HIS A 98 -2.65 -7.97 0.01
C HIS A 98 -1.79 -6.75 -0.29
N ALA A 99 -2.32 -5.56 0.00
CA ALA A 99 -1.63 -4.27 -0.18
C ALA A 99 -1.37 -3.60 1.18
N TYR A 100 -0.20 -3.02 1.32
CA TYR A 100 0.26 -2.28 2.50
C TYR A 100 0.66 -0.85 2.11
N SER A 101 0.45 0.10 3.00
CA SER A 101 1.13 1.40 2.90
C SER A 101 2.54 1.27 3.47
N ILE A 102 3.53 1.83 2.77
CA ILE A 102 4.86 2.04 3.33
C ILE A 102 4.85 3.42 3.96
N LEU A 103 5.13 3.49 5.26
CA LEU A 103 5.09 4.73 6.05
C LEU A 103 6.46 5.39 6.17
N GLY A 104 7.52 4.64 5.95
CA GLY A 104 8.88 5.14 6.01
C GLY A 104 9.92 4.04 6.07
N THR A 105 11.18 4.46 6.03
CA THR A 105 12.37 3.62 6.13
C THR A 105 13.25 4.11 7.26
N PHE A 106 13.91 3.21 7.96
CA PHE A 106 14.87 3.56 8.99
C PHE A 106 15.90 2.46 9.22
N GLU A 107 17.06 2.83 9.67
CA GLU A 107 18.13 1.91 10.05
C GLU A 107 18.11 1.72 11.57
N MET A 108 18.25 0.49 12.02
CA MET A 108 18.34 0.15 13.43
C MET A 108 19.49 -0.85 13.62
N ASP A 109 20.56 -0.40 14.23
CA ASP A 109 21.83 -1.12 14.35
C ASP A 109 22.37 -1.55 12.96
N THR A 110 22.25 -2.83 12.62
CA THR A 110 22.69 -3.41 11.34
C THR A 110 21.53 -3.81 10.42
N TYR A 111 20.31 -3.42 10.77
CA TYR A 111 19.11 -3.79 10.05
C TYR A 111 18.50 -2.61 9.30
N ASP A 112 18.22 -2.84 8.04
CA ASP A 112 17.43 -1.97 7.19
C ASP A 112 15.94 -2.29 7.42
N MET A 113 15.19 -1.33 7.93
CA MET A 113 13.80 -1.52 8.36
C MET A 113 12.84 -0.72 7.49
N VAL A 114 11.70 -1.33 7.18
CA VAL A 114 10.60 -0.68 6.45
C VAL A 114 9.35 -0.73 7.33
N MET A 115 8.76 0.42 7.59
CA MET A 115 7.52 0.52 8.35
C MET A 115 6.32 0.31 7.42
N LEU A 116 5.57 -0.74 7.67
CA LEU A 116 4.36 -1.08 6.92
C LEU A 116 3.11 -0.85 7.75
N ARG A 117 2.06 -0.32 7.11
CA ARG A 117 0.72 -0.24 7.69
C ARG A 117 -0.23 -1.16 6.94
N ASN A 118 -0.84 -2.08 7.69
CA ASN A 118 -1.95 -2.88 7.19
C ASN A 118 -3.25 -2.03 7.18
N PRO A 119 -3.97 -1.93 6.06
CA PRO A 119 -5.17 -1.11 5.95
C PRO A 119 -6.43 -1.71 6.59
N TRP A 120 -6.38 -2.90 7.18
CA TRP A 120 -7.58 -3.57 7.73
C TRP A 120 -8.25 -2.82 8.90
N GLY A 121 -7.59 -1.81 9.48
CA GLY A 121 -8.18 -0.98 10.53
C GLY A 121 -8.34 -1.67 11.89
N VAL A 122 -7.74 -2.84 12.06
CA VAL A 122 -7.70 -3.60 13.32
C VAL A 122 -6.26 -3.83 13.73
N THR A 123 -6.03 -3.91 15.04
CA THR A 123 -4.71 -4.24 15.61
C THR A 123 -4.61 -5.76 15.73
N TYR A 124 -3.50 -6.34 15.31
CA TYR A 124 -3.16 -7.76 15.49
C TYR A 124 -2.11 -7.89 16.56
#